data_58d7b0c77f8464d4293d0ec4b548f97a
#
_entry.id   58d7b0c77f8464d4293d0ec4b548f97a
#
_cell.length_a   1.000
_cell.length_b   1.000
_cell.length_c   1.000
_cell.angle_alpha   90.00
_cell.angle_beta   90.00
_cell.angle_gamma   90.00
#
_symmetry.space_group_name_H-M   'P 1'
#
loop_
_entity.id
_entity.type
_entity.pdbx_description
1 polymer ?
#
loop_
_entity_poly.entity_id
_entity_poly.type
_entity_poly.pdbx_seq_one_letter_code
_entity_poly.pdbx_strand_id
1 'polypeptide(L)'
;MAGASPIALILGSGPRVGSSIAKSLAEKGYQIVVTSRHGTGAKTPEGYLSYKADFSKPESIPSVFDAIKSELKASPSVVVYNAAAATTPPNQDSVLSLPLDNFNSDLNVNTVSPYVAAQQAVLGWETLPADTKKSFIYTGNILNISILPVPFVLTLGTGKAASAFWLGLSDATYAAKGFRFFYADERNEDGTPVGNNIDGPAHGKFYAQLAGHEQDIPWHATFVKGKGYVEFK
;
A
#
# COMPACT_ATOMS: atom_id res chain seq x y z
N MET A 1 16.44 -1.20 -28.31
CA MET A 1 17.08 -1.24 -26.98
C MET A 1 15.98 -1.62 -26.01
N ALA A 2 16.15 -2.69 -25.22
CA ALA A 2 15.17 -3.01 -24.16
C ALA A 2 15.14 -1.83 -23.18
N GLY A 3 13.96 -1.23 -22.97
CA GLY A 3 13.80 -0.16 -21.99
C GLY A 3 14.18 -0.66 -20.59
N ALA A 4 14.60 0.24 -19.69
CA ALA A 4 14.88 -0.12 -18.31
C ALA A 4 13.62 -0.73 -17.67
N SER A 5 13.78 -1.79 -16.86
CA SER A 5 12.67 -2.42 -16.14
C SER A 5 11.95 -1.41 -15.25
N PRO A 6 10.61 -1.39 -15.23
CA PRO A 6 9.87 -0.52 -14.35
C PRO A 6 10.15 -0.85 -12.89
N ILE A 7 10.06 0.13 -12.00
CA ILE A 7 10.37 -0.03 -10.58
C ILE A 7 9.06 -0.15 -9.78
N ALA A 8 9.01 -1.13 -8.87
CA ALA A 8 7.96 -1.25 -7.87
C ALA A 8 8.54 -1.06 -6.47
N LEU A 9 7.98 -0.10 -5.72
CA LEU A 9 8.31 0.18 -4.32
C LEU A 9 7.26 -0.41 -3.39
N ILE A 10 7.68 -1.27 -2.46
CA ILE A 10 6.81 -1.86 -1.44
C ILE A 10 7.14 -1.24 -0.07
N LEU A 11 6.25 -0.40 0.42
CA LEU A 11 6.31 0.21 1.74
C LEU A 11 5.65 -0.71 2.76
N GLY A 12 6.46 -1.43 3.54
CA GLY A 12 6.01 -2.46 4.48
C GLY A 12 6.17 -3.89 3.93
N SER A 13 7.41 -4.34 3.77
CA SER A 13 7.76 -5.66 3.24
C SER A 13 7.70 -6.79 4.29
N GLY A 14 6.56 -6.89 5.01
CA GLY A 14 6.36 -8.00 5.96
C GLY A 14 6.38 -9.38 5.29
N PRO A 15 6.65 -10.46 6.05
CA PRO A 15 6.96 -11.78 5.49
C PRO A 15 5.77 -12.48 4.82
N ARG A 16 4.56 -12.03 5.02
CA ARG A 16 3.33 -12.64 4.47
C ARG A 16 2.87 -11.91 3.20
N VAL A 17 2.22 -10.77 3.35
CA VAL A 17 1.66 -10.01 2.22
C VAL A 17 2.74 -9.31 1.43
N GLY A 18 3.61 -8.53 2.09
CA GLY A 18 4.64 -7.74 1.42
C GLY A 18 5.62 -8.56 0.59
N SER A 19 6.07 -9.72 1.12
CA SER A 19 6.96 -10.62 0.38
C SER A 19 6.28 -11.25 -0.85
N SER A 20 4.99 -11.62 -0.72
CA SER A 20 4.22 -12.17 -1.84
C SER A 20 3.99 -11.16 -2.95
N ILE A 21 3.72 -9.89 -2.58
CA ILE A 21 3.59 -8.79 -3.54
C ILE A 21 4.91 -8.56 -4.28
N ALA A 22 6.03 -8.48 -3.54
CA ALA A 22 7.36 -8.31 -4.11
C ALA A 22 7.68 -9.40 -5.13
N LYS A 23 7.43 -10.66 -4.78
CA LYS A 23 7.63 -11.81 -5.66
C LYS A 23 6.79 -11.70 -6.94
N SER A 24 5.49 -11.45 -6.80
CA SER A 24 4.58 -11.38 -7.96
C SER A 24 4.92 -10.23 -8.92
N LEU A 25 5.32 -9.07 -8.39
CA LEU A 25 5.77 -7.95 -9.22
C LEU A 25 7.14 -8.23 -9.88
N ALA A 26 8.06 -8.91 -9.20
CA ALA A 26 9.32 -9.36 -9.79
C ALA A 26 9.08 -10.32 -10.98
N GLU A 27 8.15 -11.27 -10.84
CA GLU A 27 7.74 -12.20 -11.91
C GLU A 27 7.12 -11.46 -13.13
N LYS A 28 6.56 -10.26 -12.92
CA LYS A 28 6.07 -9.36 -14.00
C LYS A 28 7.18 -8.47 -14.58
N GLY A 29 8.43 -8.63 -14.16
CA GLY A 29 9.57 -7.90 -14.71
C GLY A 29 9.87 -6.56 -14.03
N TYR A 30 9.25 -6.26 -12.90
CA TYR A 30 9.59 -5.07 -12.12
C TYR A 30 10.91 -5.23 -11.37
N GLN A 31 11.71 -4.17 -11.32
CA GLN A 31 12.80 -4.05 -10.37
C GLN A 31 12.21 -3.70 -9.00
N ILE A 32 12.46 -4.54 -8.00
CA ILE A 32 11.81 -4.44 -6.69
C ILE A 32 12.66 -3.65 -5.70
N VAL A 33 12.01 -2.71 -5.04
CA VAL A 33 12.52 -2.00 -3.87
C VAL A 33 11.58 -2.24 -2.71
N VAL A 34 12.11 -2.65 -1.58
CA VAL A 34 11.35 -2.92 -0.36
C VAL A 34 11.78 -1.99 0.78
N THR A 35 10.85 -1.68 1.67
CA THR A 35 11.19 -0.92 2.88
C THR A 35 10.69 -1.59 4.14
N SER A 36 11.48 -1.47 5.18
CA SER A 36 11.13 -1.91 6.52
C SER A 36 11.89 -1.07 7.57
N ARG A 37 11.54 -1.25 8.84
CA ARG A 37 12.29 -0.62 9.96
C ARG A 37 13.75 -1.08 10.04
N HIS A 38 14.08 -2.20 9.42
CA HIS A 38 15.40 -2.84 9.43
C HIS A 38 16.11 -2.81 8.07
N GLY A 39 15.62 -2.04 7.11
CA GLY A 39 16.27 -1.87 5.81
C GLY A 39 17.68 -1.30 5.95
N THR A 40 18.62 -1.76 5.13
CA THR A 40 20.05 -1.48 5.27
C THR A 40 20.67 -0.69 4.12
N GLY A 41 19.93 -0.42 3.05
CA GLY A 41 20.46 0.12 1.78
C GLY A 41 21.11 -0.95 0.90
N ALA A 42 21.21 -2.20 1.37
CA ALA A 42 21.76 -3.34 0.62
C ALA A 42 20.65 -4.17 -0.04
N LYS A 43 21.05 -5.14 -0.87
CA LYS A 43 20.10 -6.10 -1.45
C LYS A 43 19.70 -7.18 -0.44
N THR A 44 18.43 -7.58 -0.49
CA THR A 44 17.93 -8.77 0.22
C THR A 44 18.47 -10.06 -0.42
N PRO A 45 18.30 -11.23 0.22
CA PRO A 45 18.67 -12.52 -0.38
C PRO A 45 18.01 -12.77 -1.75
N GLU A 46 16.80 -12.23 -1.98
CA GLU A 46 16.07 -12.30 -3.25
C GLU A 46 16.59 -11.29 -4.29
N GLY A 47 17.55 -10.44 -3.94
CA GLY A 47 18.14 -9.44 -4.82
C GLY A 47 17.40 -8.09 -4.86
N TYR A 48 16.43 -7.85 -3.98
CA TYR A 48 15.67 -6.60 -3.90
C TYR A 48 16.45 -5.53 -3.14
N LEU A 49 16.44 -4.27 -3.60
CA LEU A 49 16.98 -3.17 -2.82
C LEU A 49 16.12 -2.95 -1.56
N SER A 50 16.77 -2.75 -0.41
CA SER A 50 16.08 -2.64 0.87
C SER A 50 16.47 -1.36 1.61
N TYR A 51 15.52 -0.43 1.79
CA TYR A 51 15.75 0.81 2.52
C TYR A 51 15.02 0.84 3.85
N LYS A 52 15.60 1.59 4.80
CA LYS A 52 14.97 1.82 6.11
C LYS A 52 13.89 2.89 5.99
N ALA A 53 12.71 2.62 6.55
CA ALA A 53 11.65 3.60 6.74
C ALA A 53 10.90 3.34 8.05
N ASP A 54 10.59 4.40 8.76
CA ASP A 54 9.73 4.39 9.96
C ASP A 54 8.44 5.13 9.62
N PHE A 55 7.37 4.37 9.40
CA PHE A 55 6.09 4.93 8.97
C PHE A 55 5.34 5.69 10.08
N SER A 56 5.78 5.60 11.34
CA SER A 56 5.31 6.50 12.40
C SER A 56 5.89 7.92 12.26
N LYS A 57 6.88 8.09 11.36
CA LYS A 57 7.59 9.30 11.02
C LYS A 57 7.44 9.61 9.54
N PRO A 58 6.34 10.26 9.11
CA PRO A 58 6.05 10.54 7.69
C PRO A 58 7.18 11.25 6.95
N GLU A 59 7.96 12.07 7.66
CA GLU A 59 9.14 12.76 7.14
C GLU A 59 10.27 11.81 6.68
N SER A 60 10.23 10.54 7.06
CA SER A 60 11.18 9.54 6.58
C SER A 60 10.89 9.04 5.14
N ILE A 61 9.70 9.29 4.62
CA ILE A 61 9.26 8.77 3.31
C ILE A 61 9.99 9.43 2.13
N PRO A 62 10.14 10.77 2.03
CA PRO A 62 10.79 11.39 0.88
C PRO A 62 12.20 10.86 0.62
N SER A 63 12.99 10.64 1.69
CA SER A 63 14.37 10.14 1.54
C SER A 63 14.47 8.76 0.87
N VAL A 64 13.44 7.92 1.00
CA VAL A 64 13.37 6.62 0.30
C VAL A 64 13.23 6.83 -1.21
N PHE A 65 12.36 7.76 -1.64
CA PHE A 65 12.17 8.08 -3.06
C PHE A 65 13.43 8.71 -3.66
N ASP A 66 14.09 9.60 -2.91
CA ASP A 66 15.37 10.21 -3.32
C ASP A 66 16.46 9.16 -3.47
N ALA A 67 16.58 8.23 -2.54
CA ALA A 67 17.53 7.13 -2.62
C ALA A 67 17.28 6.24 -3.85
N ILE A 68 16.03 5.88 -4.12
CA ILE A 68 15.64 5.12 -5.32
C ILE A 68 16.03 5.87 -6.59
N LYS A 69 15.66 7.16 -6.68
CA LYS A 69 15.98 7.99 -7.85
C LYS A 69 17.50 8.15 -8.05
N SER A 70 18.23 8.27 -6.95
CA SER A 70 19.71 8.34 -7.00
C SER A 70 20.33 7.03 -7.47
N GLU A 71 19.90 5.89 -6.95
CA GLU A 71 20.46 4.57 -7.25
C GLU A 71 20.02 4.06 -8.62
N LEU A 72 18.71 4.10 -8.91
CA LEU A 72 18.12 3.48 -10.11
C LEU A 72 17.90 4.45 -11.26
N LYS A 73 18.20 5.74 -11.09
CA LYS A 73 18.04 6.82 -12.08
C LYS A 73 16.62 6.97 -12.63
N ALA A 74 15.63 6.41 -11.93
CA ALA A 74 14.21 6.50 -12.28
C ALA A 74 13.34 6.48 -11.01
N SER A 75 12.10 6.96 -11.14
CA SER A 75 11.10 6.90 -10.06
C SER A 75 10.30 5.60 -10.12
N PRO A 76 9.78 5.09 -8.98
CA PRO A 76 8.88 3.95 -8.98
C PRO A 76 7.61 4.24 -9.77
N SER A 77 7.25 3.38 -10.73
CA SER A 77 5.99 3.46 -11.44
C SER A 77 4.83 2.82 -10.64
N VAL A 78 5.16 1.85 -9.79
CA VAL A 78 4.21 1.20 -8.88
C VAL A 78 4.68 1.42 -7.45
N VAL A 79 3.77 1.91 -6.60
CA VAL A 79 4.00 2.07 -5.17
C VAL A 79 2.92 1.30 -4.42
N VAL A 80 3.34 0.35 -3.59
CA VAL A 80 2.45 -0.42 -2.72
C VAL A 80 2.67 0.01 -1.28
N TYR A 81 1.61 0.45 -0.60
CA TYR A 81 1.63 0.74 0.82
C TYR A 81 0.93 -0.36 1.61
N ASN A 82 1.72 -1.18 2.32
CA ASN A 82 1.25 -2.38 3.03
C ASN A 82 1.47 -2.31 4.56
N ALA A 83 2.02 -1.23 5.06
CA ALA A 83 2.18 -1.05 6.50
C ALA A 83 0.85 -0.70 7.18
N ALA A 84 0.70 -1.16 8.42
CA ALA A 84 -0.43 -0.80 9.28
C ALA A 84 0.00 -0.81 10.74
N ALA A 85 -0.71 -0.05 11.58
CA ALA A 85 -0.56 -0.02 13.02
C ALA A 85 -1.93 -0.03 13.70
N ALA A 86 -1.99 -0.68 14.86
CA ALA A 86 -3.16 -0.68 15.73
C ALA A 86 -2.71 -0.84 17.18
N THR A 87 -2.98 0.14 18.01
CA THR A 87 -2.67 0.10 19.44
C THR A 87 -3.94 -0.19 20.22
N THR A 88 -3.89 -1.22 21.07
CA THR A 88 -5.02 -1.55 21.95
C THR A 88 -5.15 -0.50 23.04
N PRO A 89 -6.35 0.08 23.25
CA PRO A 89 -6.60 0.98 24.38
C PRO A 89 -6.30 0.29 25.72
N PRO A 90 -5.69 0.99 26.69
CA PRO A 90 -5.34 0.41 27.98
C PRO A 90 -6.58 -0.03 28.79
N ASN A 91 -7.70 0.66 28.64
CA ASN A 91 -9.00 0.22 29.15
C ASN A 91 -9.85 -0.26 27.96
N GLN A 92 -10.09 -1.57 27.86
CA GLN A 92 -10.85 -2.15 26.76
C GLN A 92 -12.36 -1.85 26.82
N ASP A 93 -12.87 -1.45 27.99
CA ASP A 93 -14.26 -0.99 28.14
C ASP A 93 -14.45 0.47 27.72
N SER A 94 -13.35 1.16 27.39
CA SER A 94 -13.36 2.56 26.95
C SER A 94 -12.45 2.73 25.73
N VAL A 95 -13.03 2.69 24.55
CA VAL A 95 -12.32 2.88 23.28
C VAL A 95 -11.55 4.21 23.25
N LEU A 96 -12.04 5.24 23.96
CA LEU A 96 -11.42 6.57 24.05
C LEU A 96 -10.34 6.68 25.14
N SER A 97 -9.94 5.59 25.78
CA SER A 97 -8.84 5.58 26.74
C SER A 97 -7.44 5.55 26.08
N LEU A 98 -7.37 5.43 24.77
CA LEU A 98 -6.11 5.40 24.04
C LEU A 98 -5.36 6.74 24.20
N PRO A 99 -4.07 6.73 24.65
CA PRO A 99 -3.28 7.95 24.75
C PRO A 99 -3.11 8.64 23.39
N LEU A 100 -3.11 9.97 23.38
CA LEU A 100 -3.02 10.79 22.18
C LEU A 100 -1.78 10.47 21.32
N ASP A 101 -0.64 10.25 21.96
CA ASP A 101 0.61 9.93 21.24
C ASP A 101 0.51 8.61 20.47
N ASN A 102 -0.14 7.59 21.06
CA ASN A 102 -0.39 6.34 20.38
C ASN A 102 -1.37 6.52 19.22
N PHE A 103 -2.45 7.29 19.43
CA PHE A 103 -3.41 7.62 18.39
C PHE A 103 -2.72 8.31 17.20
N ASN A 104 -1.93 9.34 17.46
CA ASN A 104 -1.19 10.08 16.42
C ASN A 104 -0.17 9.18 15.71
N SER A 105 0.60 8.38 16.45
CA SER A 105 1.58 7.46 15.88
C SER A 105 0.93 6.45 14.92
N ASP A 106 -0.19 5.85 15.32
CA ASP A 106 -0.93 4.92 14.49
C ASP A 106 -1.54 5.60 13.24
N LEU A 107 -2.08 6.81 13.39
CA LEU A 107 -2.57 7.59 12.24
C LEU A 107 -1.43 7.99 11.28
N ASN A 108 -0.25 8.29 11.80
CA ASN A 108 0.91 8.49 10.94
C ASN A 108 1.16 7.27 10.05
N VAL A 109 1.14 6.07 10.63
CA VAL A 109 1.31 4.84 9.84
C VAL A 109 0.14 4.60 8.89
N ASN A 110 -1.11 4.78 9.35
CA ASN A 110 -2.29 4.32 8.62
C ASN A 110 -2.81 5.31 7.57
N THR A 111 -2.50 6.62 7.68
CA THR A 111 -3.02 7.62 6.73
C THR A 111 -2.00 8.71 6.35
N VAL A 112 -1.18 9.23 7.25
CA VAL A 112 -0.27 10.33 6.90
C VAL A 112 0.90 9.86 6.04
N SER A 113 1.60 8.79 6.44
CA SER A 113 2.71 8.23 5.66
C SER A 113 2.29 7.72 4.27
N PRO A 114 1.16 6.98 4.10
CA PRO A 114 0.73 6.62 2.75
C PRO A 114 0.34 7.85 1.91
N TYR A 115 -0.22 8.91 2.50
CA TYR A 115 -0.48 10.16 1.79
C TYR A 115 0.83 10.82 1.31
N VAL A 116 1.86 10.92 2.16
CA VAL A 116 3.17 11.43 1.76
C VAL A 116 3.81 10.56 0.67
N ALA A 117 3.69 9.23 0.77
CA ALA A 117 4.18 8.32 -0.26
C ALA A 117 3.45 8.53 -1.60
N ALA A 118 2.14 8.77 -1.58
CA ALA A 118 1.36 9.10 -2.78
C ALA A 118 1.80 10.44 -3.41
N GLN A 119 2.07 11.47 -2.60
CA GLN A 119 2.65 12.73 -3.10
C GLN A 119 3.98 12.50 -3.82
N GLN A 120 4.90 11.73 -3.22
CA GLN A 120 6.18 11.42 -3.84
C GLN A 120 6.01 10.58 -5.12
N ALA A 121 5.06 9.64 -5.14
CA ALA A 121 4.73 8.86 -6.33
C ALA A 121 4.29 9.77 -7.48
N VAL A 122 3.32 10.68 -7.24
CA VAL A 122 2.81 11.62 -8.24
C VAL A 122 3.94 12.50 -8.81
N LEU A 123 4.78 13.08 -7.95
CA LEU A 123 5.93 13.88 -8.40
C LEU A 123 6.89 13.07 -9.28
N GLY A 124 7.14 11.82 -8.91
CA GLY A 124 7.96 10.91 -9.71
C GLY A 124 7.30 10.53 -11.05
N TRP A 125 6.01 10.26 -11.06
CA TRP A 125 5.25 9.82 -12.24
C TRP A 125 5.19 10.87 -13.36
N GLU A 126 5.24 12.14 -13.01
CA GLU A 126 5.28 13.24 -13.98
C GLU A 126 6.60 13.24 -14.79
N THR A 127 7.63 12.55 -14.30
CA THR A 127 8.91 12.41 -14.98
C THR A 127 9.04 11.12 -15.82
N LEU A 128 8.07 10.20 -15.69
CA LEU A 128 8.06 8.94 -16.42
C LEU A 128 7.37 9.08 -17.79
N PRO A 129 7.71 8.22 -18.78
CA PRO A 129 7.00 8.18 -20.05
C PRO A 129 5.48 8.09 -19.89
N ALA A 130 4.74 8.69 -20.80
CA ALA A 130 3.28 8.77 -20.72
C ALA A 130 2.60 7.39 -20.76
N ASP A 131 3.15 6.45 -21.50
CA ASP A 131 2.68 5.08 -21.67
C ASP A 131 3.02 4.15 -20.50
N THR A 132 3.85 4.60 -19.55
CA THR A 132 4.16 3.83 -18.34
C THR A 132 2.89 3.67 -17.48
N LYS A 133 2.57 2.44 -17.09
CA LYS A 133 1.50 2.17 -16.10
C LYS A 133 1.92 2.68 -14.73
N LYS A 134 1.08 3.50 -14.10
CA LYS A 134 1.37 4.20 -12.84
C LYS A 134 0.29 3.88 -11.82
N SER A 135 0.66 3.21 -10.71
CA SER A 135 -0.30 2.74 -9.71
C SER A 135 0.19 2.96 -8.29
N PHE A 136 -0.68 3.53 -7.46
CA PHE A 136 -0.55 3.51 -6.01
C PHE A 136 -1.57 2.52 -5.43
N ILE A 137 -1.09 1.49 -4.73
CA ILE A 137 -1.93 0.42 -4.18
C ILE A 137 -1.80 0.43 -2.66
N TYR A 138 -2.88 0.74 -1.98
CA TYR A 138 -2.96 0.72 -0.53
C TYR A 138 -3.61 -0.59 -0.06
N THR A 139 -2.95 -1.32 0.84
CA THR A 139 -3.53 -2.53 1.45
C THR A 139 -4.65 -2.14 2.41
N GLY A 140 -5.87 -2.32 1.96
CA GLY A 140 -7.10 -1.99 2.66
C GLY A 140 -7.64 -3.14 3.52
N ASN A 141 -8.79 -2.90 4.06
CA ASN A 141 -9.69 -3.89 4.69
C ASN A 141 -11.09 -3.25 4.82
N ILE A 142 -12.07 -4.01 5.35
CA ILE A 142 -13.48 -3.58 5.48
C ILE A 142 -13.70 -2.33 6.35
N LEU A 143 -12.73 -1.92 7.18
CA LEU A 143 -12.91 -0.83 8.15
C LEU A 143 -13.09 0.55 7.50
N ASN A 144 -12.91 0.68 6.18
CA ASN A 144 -13.26 1.90 5.46
C ASN A 144 -14.77 2.12 5.32
N ILE A 145 -15.57 1.05 5.41
CA ILE A 145 -17.03 1.09 5.23
C ILE A 145 -17.82 0.44 6.39
N SER A 146 -17.16 -0.34 7.24
CA SER A 146 -17.82 -1.05 8.35
C SER A 146 -17.18 -0.75 9.69
N ILE A 147 -18.00 -0.57 10.71
CA ILE A 147 -17.55 -0.43 12.09
C ILE A 147 -17.60 -1.80 12.75
N LEU A 148 -16.43 -2.30 13.15
CA LEU A 148 -16.33 -3.48 14.00
C LEU A 148 -16.21 -3.01 15.46
N PRO A 149 -17.11 -3.44 16.39
CA PRO A 149 -17.10 -2.96 17.77
C PRO A 149 -16.00 -3.64 18.60
N VAL A 150 -14.77 -3.49 18.18
CA VAL A 150 -13.58 -4.07 18.82
C VAL A 150 -12.59 -2.94 19.11
N PRO A 151 -12.25 -2.64 20.38
CA PRO A 151 -11.46 -1.46 20.75
C PRO A 151 -10.13 -1.31 20.02
N PHE A 152 -9.42 -2.41 19.75
CA PHE A 152 -8.10 -2.35 19.10
C PHE A 152 -8.14 -1.85 17.64
N VAL A 153 -9.30 -1.83 16.98
CA VAL A 153 -9.41 -1.33 15.60
C VAL A 153 -9.65 0.18 15.51
N LEU A 154 -9.69 0.91 16.62
CA LEU A 154 -9.97 2.35 16.65
C LEU A 154 -9.08 3.12 15.66
N THR A 155 -7.77 3.08 15.85
CA THR A 155 -6.81 3.82 15.03
C THR A 155 -6.68 3.22 13.63
N LEU A 156 -6.76 1.91 13.52
CA LEU A 156 -6.73 1.21 12.24
C LEU A 156 -7.93 1.61 11.37
N GLY A 157 -9.14 1.55 11.91
CA GLY A 157 -10.38 1.91 11.21
C GLY A 157 -10.41 3.38 10.81
N THR A 158 -10.04 4.28 11.75
CA THR A 158 -9.94 5.72 11.48
C THR A 158 -8.98 5.98 10.31
N GLY A 159 -7.79 5.40 10.35
CA GLY A 159 -6.79 5.60 9.29
C GLY A 159 -7.19 4.96 7.96
N LYS A 160 -7.84 3.76 7.98
CA LYS A 160 -8.34 3.11 6.75
C LYS A 160 -9.46 3.92 6.10
N ALA A 161 -10.40 4.44 6.88
CA ALA A 161 -11.47 5.30 6.37
C ALA A 161 -10.93 6.61 5.77
N ALA A 162 -10.02 7.28 6.48
CA ALA A 162 -9.35 8.48 5.98
C ALA A 162 -8.58 8.21 4.68
N SER A 163 -7.83 7.09 4.62
CA SER A 163 -7.07 6.73 3.43
C SER A 163 -7.96 6.36 2.25
N ALA A 164 -9.06 5.65 2.46
CA ALA A 164 -10.02 5.35 1.40
C ALA A 164 -10.57 6.63 0.75
N PHE A 165 -10.89 7.64 1.56
CA PHE A 165 -11.43 8.92 1.06
C PHE A 165 -10.44 9.61 0.10
N TRP A 166 -9.18 9.85 0.53
CA TRP A 166 -8.25 10.57 -0.33
C TRP A 166 -7.75 9.73 -1.51
N LEU A 167 -7.71 8.38 -1.39
CA LEU A 167 -7.39 7.50 -2.52
C LEU A 167 -8.46 7.59 -3.62
N GLY A 168 -9.75 7.51 -3.26
CA GLY A 168 -10.84 7.66 -4.23
C GLY A 168 -10.85 9.04 -4.89
N LEU A 169 -10.61 10.11 -4.12
CA LEU A 169 -10.49 11.46 -4.65
C LEU A 169 -9.29 11.57 -5.61
N SER A 170 -8.14 10.96 -5.26
CA SER A 170 -6.95 10.98 -6.11
C SER A 170 -7.16 10.20 -7.40
N ASP A 171 -7.75 9.00 -7.36
CA ASP A 171 -8.04 8.21 -8.57
C ASP A 171 -8.90 9.01 -9.55
N ALA A 172 -9.99 9.61 -9.06
CA ALA A 172 -10.87 10.45 -9.88
C ALA A 172 -10.14 11.69 -10.46
N THR A 173 -9.31 12.37 -9.64
CA THR A 173 -8.64 13.61 -10.02
C THR A 173 -7.52 13.37 -11.03
N TYR A 174 -6.78 12.28 -10.91
CA TYR A 174 -5.63 11.97 -11.77
C TYR A 174 -5.95 11.00 -12.92
N ALA A 175 -7.22 10.60 -13.10
CA ALA A 175 -7.64 9.66 -14.15
C ALA A 175 -7.18 10.11 -15.56
N ALA A 176 -7.31 11.40 -15.88
CA ALA A 176 -6.90 11.96 -17.18
C ALA A 176 -5.38 11.88 -17.44
N LYS A 177 -4.56 11.76 -16.38
CA LYS A 177 -3.11 11.54 -16.47
C LYS A 177 -2.76 10.04 -16.54
N GLY A 178 -3.72 9.14 -16.45
CA GLY A 178 -3.51 7.69 -16.39
C GLY A 178 -2.88 7.21 -15.07
N PHE A 179 -2.95 8.02 -14.01
CA PHE A 179 -2.50 7.64 -12.68
C PHE A 179 -3.64 6.96 -11.94
N ARG A 180 -3.38 5.77 -11.39
CA ARG A 180 -4.40 5.00 -10.69
C ARG A 180 -4.06 4.86 -9.21
N PHE A 181 -5.10 4.95 -8.39
CA PHE A 181 -5.00 4.80 -6.94
C PHE A 181 -6.01 3.75 -6.50
N PHE A 182 -5.54 2.73 -5.78
CA PHE A 182 -6.38 1.61 -5.37
C PHE A 182 -6.36 1.43 -3.85
N TYR A 183 -7.55 1.26 -3.28
CA TYR A 183 -7.75 0.70 -1.96
C TYR A 183 -8.10 -0.78 -2.13
N ALA A 184 -7.09 -1.68 -1.98
CA ALA A 184 -7.24 -3.10 -2.25
C ALA A 184 -7.60 -3.87 -0.96
N ASP A 185 -8.74 -4.56 -0.96
CA ASP A 185 -9.35 -5.16 0.23
C ASP A 185 -9.76 -6.61 -0.01
N GLU A 186 -9.06 -7.56 0.64
CA GLU A 186 -9.40 -8.98 0.57
C GLU A 186 -10.63 -9.29 1.42
N ARG A 187 -11.59 -9.97 0.81
CA ARG A 187 -12.84 -10.42 1.44
C ARG A 187 -13.03 -11.92 1.28
N ASN A 188 -13.84 -12.50 2.18
CA ASN A 188 -14.44 -13.80 1.97
C ASN A 188 -15.48 -13.73 0.84
N GLU A 189 -15.93 -14.89 0.32
CA GLU A 189 -16.91 -14.97 -0.77
C GLU A 189 -18.25 -14.32 -0.45
N ASP A 190 -18.62 -14.25 0.81
CA ASP A 190 -19.84 -13.61 1.32
C ASP A 190 -19.67 -12.12 1.63
N GLY A 191 -18.50 -11.54 1.30
CA GLY A 191 -18.17 -10.13 1.56
C GLY A 191 -17.68 -9.82 2.97
N THR A 192 -17.64 -10.79 3.87
CA THR A 192 -17.13 -10.60 5.22
C THR A 192 -15.60 -10.41 5.24
N PRO A 193 -15.03 -9.77 6.27
CA PRO A 193 -13.58 -9.59 6.37
C PRO A 193 -12.84 -10.91 6.54
N VAL A 194 -11.68 -11.06 5.89
CA VAL A 194 -10.84 -12.27 6.05
C VAL A 194 -10.15 -12.33 7.41
N GLY A 195 -10.08 -11.21 8.15
CA GLY A 195 -9.47 -11.14 9.47
C GLY A 195 -8.01 -11.61 9.45
N ASN A 196 -7.70 -12.62 10.27
CA ASN A 196 -6.34 -13.20 10.36
C ASN A 196 -5.99 -14.14 9.19
N ASN A 197 -6.95 -14.48 8.32
CA ASN A 197 -6.79 -15.41 7.20
C ASN A 197 -6.30 -14.72 5.91
N ILE A 198 -5.73 -13.52 6.02
CA ILE A 198 -5.13 -12.80 4.90
C ILE A 198 -4.21 -13.70 4.10
N ASP A 199 -4.43 -13.79 2.78
CA ASP A 199 -3.66 -14.62 1.86
C ASP A 199 -2.62 -13.80 1.09
N GLY A 200 -1.34 -13.98 1.42
CA GLY A 200 -0.24 -13.29 0.76
C GLY A 200 -0.18 -13.54 -0.75
N PRO A 201 -0.18 -14.79 -1.23
CA PRO A 201 -0.21 -15.12 -2.67
C PRO A 201 -1.40 -14.50 -3.42
N ALA A 202 -2.60 -14.48 -2.82
CA ALA A 202 -3.76 -13.82 -3.43
C ALA A 202 -3.55 -12.31 -3.58
N HIS A 203 -2.99 -11.64 -2.55
CA HIS A 203 -2.60 -10.24 -2.65
C HIS A 203 -1.55 -10.02 -3.75
N GLY A 204 -0.50 -10.84 -3.80
CA GLY A 204 0.55 -10.73 -4.81
C GLY A 204 -0.01 -10.79 -6.22
N LYS A 205 -0.85 -11.79 -6.52
CA LYS A 205 -1.49 -11.96 -7.82
C LYS A 205 -2.40 -10.77 -8.16
N PHE A 206 -3.25 -10.35 -7.23
CA PHE A 206 -4.19 -9.26 -7.48
C PHE A 206 -3.50 -7.91 -7.65
N TYR A 207 -2.47 -7.63 -6.84
CA TYR A 207 -1.71 -6.38 -6.95
C TYR A 207 -0.91 -6.30 -8.26
N ALA A 208 -0.43 -7.43 -8.78
CA ALA A 208 0.19 -7.47 -10.10
C ALA A 208 -0.81 -7.12 -11.22
N GLN A 209 -2.08 -7.52 -11.09
CA GLN A 209 -3.15 -7.12 -12.03
C GLN A 209 -3.44 -5.62 -11.94
N LEU A 210 -3.55 -5.06 -10.71
CA LEU A 210 -3.75 -3.63 -10.50
C LEU A 210 -2.57 -2.81 -11.07
N ALA A 211 -1.35 -3.25 -10.84
CA ALA A 211 -0.14 -2.59 -11.35
C ALA A 211 -0.07 -2.59 -12.88
N GLY A 212 -0.55 -3.66 -13.52
CA GLY A 212 -0.60 -3.82 -14.96
C GLY A 212 -1.81 -3.14 -15.64
N HIS A 213 -2.77 -2.61 -14.89
CA HIS A 213 -4.07 -2.14 -15.40
C HIS A 213 -4.73 -3.21 -16.29
N GLU A 214 -4.66 -4.48 -15.87
CA GLU A 214 -5.11 -5.62 -16.70
C GLU A 214 -6.63 -5.66 -16.91
N GLN A 215 -7.38 -4.97 -16.06
CA GLN A 215 -8.84 -4.85 -16.10
C GLN A 215 -9.25 -3.45 -15.67
N ASP A 216 -10.49 -3.07 -16.01
CA ASP A 216 -11.10 -1.83 -15.50
C ASP A 216 -11.62 -2.04 -14.07
N ILE A 217 -10.68 -2.10 -13.12
CA ILE A 217 -10.97 -2.28 -11.70
C ILE A 217 -11.14 -0.90 -11.07
N PRO A 218 -12.23 -0.65 -10.29
CA PRO A 218 -12.43 0.64 -9.63
C PRO A 218 -11.40 0.87 -8.52
N TRP A 219 -11.28 2.13 -8.06
CA TRP A 219 -10.36 2.50 -6.98
C TRP A 219 -10.58 1.72 -5.68
N HIS A 220 -11.83 1.40 -5.34
CA HIS A 220 -12.18 0.50 -4.24
C HIS A 220 -12.15 -0.93 -4.78
N ALA A 221 -10.98 -1.52 -4.76
CA ALA A 221 -10.66 -2.80 -5.38
C ALA A 221 -10.81 -3.95 -4.38
N THR A 222 -12.06 -4.34 -4.08
CA THR A 222 -12.34 -5.54 -3.27
C THR A 222 -12.05 -6.79 -4.07
N PHE A 223 -11.49 -7.82 -3.44
CA PHE A 223 -11.18 -9.06 -4.12
C PHE A 223 -11.34 -10.29 -3.23
N VAL A 224 -11.55 -11.42 -3.88
CA VAL A 224 -11.68 -12.74 -3.24
C VAL A 224 -10.55 -13.65 -3.73
N LYS A 225 -9.92 -14.36 -2.82
CA LYS A 225 -8.89 -15.36 -3.11
C LYS A 225 -9.37 -16.32 -4.22
N GLY A 226 -8.58 -16.45 -5.28
CA GLY A 226 -8.88 -17.32 -6.41
C GLY A 226 -9.85 -16.77 -7.44
N LYS A 227 -10.62 -15.71 -7.13
CA LYS A 227 -11.60 -15.08 -8.05
C LYS A 227 -11.10 -13.76 -8.63
N GLY A 228 -10.21 -13.03 -7.94
CA GLY A 228 -9.82 -11.67 -8.30
C GLY A 228 -10.85 -10.65 -7.84
N TYR A 229 -11.01 -9.56 -8.61
CA TYR A 229 -11.96 -8.50 -8.28
C TYR A 229 -13.40 -9.03 -8.15
N VAL A 230 -14.05 -8.64 -7.06
CA VAL A 230 -15.47 -8.90 -6.80
C VAL A 230 -16.07 -7.63 -6.20
N GLU A 231 -17.14 -7.12 -6.81
CA GLU A 231 -17.89 -5.99 -6.27
C GLU A 231 -18.81 -6.47 -5.15
N PHE A 232 -18.69 -5.87 -3.97
CA PHE A 232 -19.63 -6.07 -2.86
C PHE A 232 -20.46 -4.82 -2.67
N LYS A 233 -21.77 -4.99 -2.61
CA LYS A 233 -22.77 -3.93 -2.39
C LYS A 233 -22.92 -3.61 -0.92
#